data_a7fd3c72cafe93d69b42fd00c3673337
#
_entry.id   a7fd3c72cafe93d69b42fd00c3673337
#
_cell.length_a   1.000
_cell.length_b   1.000
_cell.length_c   1.000
_cell.angle_alpha   90.00
_cell.angle_beta   90.00
_cell.angle_gamma   90.00
#
_symmetry.space_group_name_H-M   'P 1'
#
loop_
_entity.id
_entity.type
_entity.pdbx_description
1 polymer ?
#
loop_
_entity_poly.entity_id
_entity_poly.type
_entity_poly.pdbx_seq_one_letter_code
_entity_poly.pdbx_strand_id
1 'polypeptide(L)'
;LRRKRREYDNQEQPFSEMAENAQLADWIGRFQYWDAQNHAYIHLNPLQSHDVNLTLQKRYAFLQWEQGSGKTPAAIFTGKYRWDAGLVHSIWVISSAISIRNNWDVILKGAGFSYVFVERLADLQRIRPGDFVILTLNKVSQYKKQIGRYIKQLGYKIQFIFDESDNISNPSSKQTLSVLSCFRRCKYKLLTTGTSTRNNISEFAPQLELLYNNSINMISWCRTLYSYDKRSADTVSYTHLTLPTNRE
;
A
#
# COMPACT_ATOMS: atom_id res chain seq x y z
N LEU A 1 -23.70 -7.71 -0.11
CA LEU A 1 -23.92 -6.94 -1.34
C LEU A 1 -23.74 -5.44 -1.12
N ARG A 2 -24.44 -4.82 -0.15
CA ARG A 2 -24.40 -3.35 0.14
C ARG A 2 -23.00 -2.83 0.40
N ARG A 3 -22.18 -3.54 1.22
CA ARG A 3 -20.80 -3.13 1.52
C ARG A 3 -19.89 -3.17 0.28
N LYS A 4 -19.97 -4.23 -0.54
CA LYS A 4 -19.17 -4.32 -1.77
C LYS A 4 -19.46 -3.20 -2.75
N ARG A 5 -20.76 -2.83 -2.87
CA ARG A 5 -21.18 -1.71 -3.71
C ARG A 5 -20.60 -0.40 -3.18
N ARG A 6 -20.74 -0.14 -1.87
CA ARG A 6 -20.18 1.07 -1.24
C ARG A 6 -18.65 1.17 -1.41
N GLU A 7 -17.92 0.06 -1.22
CA GLU A 7 -16.47 0.05 -1.46
C GLU A 7 -16.12 0.33 -2.92
N TYR A 8 -16.95 -0.10 -3.87
CA TYR A 8 -16.77 0.18 -5.30
C TYR A 8 -17.07 1.65 -5.58
N ASP A 9 -18.19 2.16 -5.13
CA ASP A 9 -18.60 3.56 -5.31
C ASP A 9 -17.54 4.51 -4.70
N ASN A 10 -17.06 4.23 -3.51
CA ASN A 10 -15.99 5.00 -2.87
C ASN A 10 -14.67 4.93 -3.63
N GLN A 11 -14.36 3.82 -4.32
CA GLN A 11 -13.12 3.68 -5.08
C GLN A 11 -13.06 4.66 -6.26
N GLU A 12 -14.20 4.89 -6.90
CA GLU A 12 -14.31 5.81 -8.05
C GLU A 12 -14.36 7.29 -7.63
N GLN A 13 -14.73 7.57 -6.38
CA GLN A 13 -14.87 8.94 -5.88
C GLN A 13 -13.51 9.58 -5.59
N PRO A 14 -13.23 10.82 -6.04
CA PRO A 14 -12.04 11.56 -5.65
C PRO A 14 -11.94 11.76 -4.13
N PHE A 15 -10.73 11.73 -3.58
CA PHE A 15 -10.54 12.00 -2.14
C PHE A 15 -11.06 13.36 -1.71
N SER A 16 -10.91 14.38 -2.58
CA SER A 16 -11.40 15.75 -2.32
C SER A 16 -12.92 15.88 -2.18
N GLU A 17 -13.66 14.90 -2.67
CA GLU A 17 -15.13 14.86 -2.61
C GLU A 17 -15.66 13.92 -1.52
N MET A 18 -14.77 13.21 -0.83
CA MET A 18 -15.14 12.27 0.22
C MET A 18 -15.25 12.95 1.57
N ALA A 19 -16.27 12.57 2.32
CA ALA A 19 -16.39 12.94 3.73
C ALA A 19 -15.78 11.88 4.64
N GLU A 20 -15.35 12.29 5.82
CA GLU A 20 -14.91 11.36 6.85
C GLU A 20 -16.08 10.47 7.32
N ASN A 21 -15.73 9.22 7.58
CA ASN A 21 -16.64 8.27 8.20
C ASN A 21 -16.47 8.32 9.71
N ALA A 22 -17.52 8.61 10.45
CA ALA A 22 -17.49 8.78 11.90
C ALA A 22 -17.05 7.52 12.65
N GLN A 23 -17.43 6.32 12.18
CA GLN A 23 -16.99 5.06 12.81
C GLN A 23 -15.49 4.80 12.63
N LEU A 24 -14.95 5.20 11.48
CA LEU A 24 -13.50 5.13 11.23
C LEU A 24 -12.76 6.16 12.06
N ALA A 25 -13.28 7.39 12.16
CA ALA A 25 -12.71 8.44 13.00
C ALA A 25 -12.63 8.01 14.48
N ASP A 26 -13.71 7.41 14.99
CA ASP A 26 -13.75 6.89 16.35
C ASP A 26 -12.72 5.75 16.56
N TRP A 27 -12.59 4.81 15.63
CA TRP A 27 -11.58 3.75 15.73
C TRP A 27 -10.16 4.33 15.67
N ILE A 28 -9.88 5.22 14.71
CA ILE A 28 -8.57 5.89 14.55
C ILE A 28 -8.21 6.66 15.83
N GLY A 29 -9.16 7.38 16.43
CA GLY A 29 -8.93 8.14 17.66
C GLY A 29 -8.62 7.28 18.88
N ARG A 30 -9.12 6.05 18.92
CA ARG A 30 -8.88 5.09 20.03
C ARG A 30 -7.66 4.20 19.82
N PHE A 31 -7.27 3.94 18.56
CA PHE A 31 -6.15 3.07 18.27
C PHE A 31 -4.82 3.79 18.52
N GLN A 32 -3.96 3.13 19.24
CA GLN A 32 -2.60 3.59 19.54
C GLN A 32 -1.67 2.39 19.68
N TYR A 33 -0.39 2.59 19.49
CA TYR A 33 0.63 1.61 19.80
C TYR A 33 1.87 2.26 20.43
N TRP A 34 2.59 1.48 21.21
CA TRP A 34 3.78 1.95 21.89
C TRP A 34 4.97 2.05 20.94
N ASP A 35 5.61 3.20 20.92
CA ASP A 35 6.89 3.42 20.25
C ASP A 35 8.03 3.36 21.27
N ALA A 36 8.80 2.28 21.21
CA ALA A 36 9.90 2.05 22.13
C ALA A 36 11.09 3.00 21.90
N GLN A 37 11.23 3.60 20.71
CA GLN A 37 12.30 4.56 20.44
C GLN A 37 12.02 5.93 21.06
N ASN A 38 10.79 6.39 20.94
CA ASN A 38 10.38 7.71 21.43
C ASN A 38 9.76 7.65 22.84
N HIS A 39 9.63 6.46 23.43
CA HIS A 39 8.98 6.25 24.73
C HIS A 39 7.59 6.91 24.82
N ALA A 40 6.80 6.81 23.77
CA ALA A 40 5.49 7.43 23.66
C ALA A 40 4.48 6.55 22.93
N TYR A 41 3.20 6.77 23.19
CA TYR A 41 2.15 6.21 22.35
C TYR A 41 2.02 7.00 21.06
N ILE A 42 2.00 6.29 19.95
CA ILE A 42 1.78 6.88 18.62
C ILE A 42 0.29 7.04 18.37
N HIS A 43 -0.08 8.26 18.08
CA HIS A 43 -1.37 8.67 17.55
C HIS A 43 -1.15 9.38 16.21
N LEU A 44 -2.12 9.29 15.34
CA LEU A 44 -2.09 10.08 14.11
C LEU A 44 -2.48 11.54 14.42
N ASN A 45 -1.79 12.48 13.81
CA ASN A 45 -2.20 13.87 13.87
C ASN A 45 -3.51 14.09 13.06
N PRO A 46 -4.20 15.24 13.17
CA PRO A 46 -5.48 15.46 12.50
C PRO A 46 -5.44 15.23 10.97
N LEU A 47 -4.38 15.69 10.30
CA LEU A 47 -4.22 15.51 8.85
C LEU A 47 -4.01 14.04 8.48
N GLN A 48 -3.13 13.35 9.19
CA GLN A 48 -2.91 11.91 9.01
C GLN A 48 -4.17 11.10 9.29
N SER A 49 -4.92 11.46 10.35
CA SER A 49 -6.19 10.82 10.71
C SER A 49 -7.22 10.98 9.61
N HIS A 50 -7.34 12.18 9.05
CA HIS A 50 -8.21 12.48 7.92
C HIS A 50 -7.87 11.60 6.71
N ASP A 51 -6.61 11.60 6.26
CA ASP A 51 -6.17 10.86 5.09
C ASP A 51 -6.30 9.34 5.29
N VAL A 52 -6.02 8.83 6.47
CA VAL A 52 -6.21 7.41 6.82
C VAL A 52 -7.70 7.05 6.83
N ASN A 53 -8.57 7.93 7.34
CA ASN A 53 -10.02 7.74 7.30
C ASN A 53 -10.52 7.57 5.86
N LEU A 54 -10.15 8.47 4.96
CA LEU A 54 -10.50 8.38 3.55
C LEU A 54 -9.90 7.14 2.88
N THR A 55 -8.64 6.82 3.19
CA THR A 55 -7.96 5.61 2.69
C THR A 55 -8.68 4.32 3.09
N LEU A 56 -9.18 4.25 4.31
CA LEU A 56 -9.90 3.07 4.82
C LEU A 56 -11.26 2.85 4.15
N GLN A 57 -11.84 3.88 3.59
CA GLN A 57 -13.09 3.78 2.82
C GLN A 57 -12.89 3.21 1.41
N LYS A 58 -11.65 3.17 0.92
CA LYS A 58 -11.27 2.60 -0.38
C LYS A 58 -10.60 1.24 -0.22
N ARG A 59 -10.59 0.46 -1.29
CA ARG A 59 -9.81 -0.79 -1.35
C ARG A 59 -8.34 -0.54 -1.67
N TYR A 60 -8.11 0.42 -2.56
CA TYR A 60 -6.80 0.77 -3.08
C TYR A 60 -6.54 2.23 -2.80
N ALA A 61 -5.37 2.52 -2.27
CA ALA A 61 -4.96 3.88 -2.02
C ALA A 61 -3.45 4.06 -2.29
N PHE A 62 -3.09 5.26 -2.63
CA PHE A 62 -1.73 5.70 -2.80
C PHE A 62 -1.50 6.93 -1.94
N LEU A 63 -0.59 6.83 -0.97
CA LEU A 63 -0.19 7.93 -0.11
C LEU A 63 1.16 8.47 -0.58
N GLN A 64 1.13 9.60 -1.22
CA GLN A 64 2.32 10.34 -1.60
C GLN A 64 2.57 11.42 -0.55
N TRP A 65 3.28 11.04 0.49
CA TRP A 65 3.63 11.92 1.59
C TRP A 65 5.15 12.09 1.64
N GLU A 66 5.60 13.26 2.07
CA GLU A 66 7.03 13.55 2.23
C GLU A 66 7.74 12.59 3.18
N GLN A 67 9.05 12.55 3.10
CA GLN A 67 9.87 11.77 4.01
C GLN A 67 9.69 12.32 5.44
N GLY A 68 9.53 11.42 6.42
CA GLY A 68 9.29 11.83 7.81
C GLY A 68 7.82 12.17 8.15
N SER A 69 6.90 12.22 7.19
CA SER A 69 5.48 12.58 7.40
C SER A 69 4.62 11.53 8.12
N GLY A 70 5.18 10.38 8.51
CA GLY A 70 4.43 9.33 9.23
C GLY A 70 3.78 8.29 8.33
N LYS A 71 4.34 7.97 7.15
CA LYS A 71 3.83 6.91 6.26
C LYS A 71 3.74 5.55 6.94
N THR A 72 4.74 5.18 7.73
CA THR A 72 4.75 3.88 8.45
C THR A 72 3.64 3.80 9.51
N PRO A 73 3.44 4.78 10.40
CA PRO A 73 2.25 4.84 11.24
C PRO A 73 0.94 4.70 10.48
N ALA A 74 0.72 5.49 9.42
CA ALA A 74 -0.50 5.42 8.61
C ALA A 74 -0.73 4.02 8.02
N ALA A 75 0.33 3.36 7.56
CA ALA A 75 0.28 1.99 7.04
C ALA A 75 -0.10 0.98 8.14
N ILE A 76 0.45 1.13 9.35
CA ILE A 76 0.10 0.30 10.51
C ILE A 76 -1.37 0.48 10.89
N PHE A 77 -1.85 1.72 11.04
CA PHE A 77 -3.25 2.03 11.31
C PHE A 77 -4.17 1.40 10.26
N THR A 78 -3.83 1.55 8.98
CA THR A 78 -4.61 0.97 7.87
C THR A 78 -4.67 -0.57 7.95
N GLY A 79 -3.54 -1.21 8.20
CA GLY A 79 -3.44 -2.67 8.31
C GLY A 79 -4.21 -3.21 9.52
N LYS A 80 -4.01 -2.59 10.68
CA LYS A 80 -4.65 -3.00 11.94
C LYS A 80 -6.16 -2.83 11.90
N TYR A 81 -6.66 -1.69 11.40
CA TYR A 81 -8.10 -1.52 11.22
C TYR A 81 -8.72 -2.67 10.41
N ARG A 82 -8.11 -3.00 9.28
CA ARG A 82 -8.66 -4.04 8.39
C ARG A 82 -8.60 -5.44 8.99
N TRP A 83 -7.60 -5.69 9.81
CA TRP A 83 -7.53 -6.91 10.60
C TRP A 83 -8.64 -6.93 11.66
N ASP A 84 -8.75 -5.89 12.48
CA ASP A 84 -9.75 -5.78 13.57
C ASP A 84 -11.19 -5.85 13.02
N ALA A 85 -11.42 -5.30 11.83
CA ALA A 85 -12.70 -5.38 11.12
C ALA A 85 -12.96 -6.75 10.44
N GLY A 86 -12.07 -7.74 10.59
CA GLY A 86 -12.19 -9.08 10.00
C GLY A 86 -12.13 -9.11 8.47
N LEU A 87 -11.51 -8.10 7.85
CA LEU A 87 -11.47 -7.94 6.39
C LEU A 87 -10.34 -8.70 5.74
N VAL A 88 -9.25 -8.87 6.47
CA VAL A 88 -8.00 -9.47 5.99
C VAL A 88 -7.52 -10.54 6.94
N HIS A 89 -6.75 -11.50 6.42
CA HIS A 89 -6.10 -12.55 7.20
C HIS A 89 -4.82 -12.04 7.86
N SER A 90 -4.02 -11.29 7.11
CA SER A 90 -2.69 -10.82 7.53
C SER A 90 -2.32 -9.54 6.76
N ILE A 91 -1.29 -8.86 7.24
CA ILE A 91 -0.82 -7.58 6.72
C ILE A 91 0.56 -7.80 6.07
N TRP A 92 0.66 -7.63 4.77
CA TRP A 92 1.88 -7.91 4.01
C TRP A 92 2.57 -6.62 3.60
N VAL A 93 3.82 -6.48 4.00
CA VAL A 93 4.61 -5.27 3.78
C VAL A 93 5.82 -5.59 2.92
N ILE A 94 5.96 -4.88 1.81
CA ILE A 94 7.21 -4.82 1.06
C ILE A 94 7.89 -3.49 1.38
N SER A 95 9.16 -3.54 1.75
CA SER A 95 9.98 -2.36 1.98
C SER A 95 11.45 -2.64 1.65
N SER A 96 12.28 -1.61 1.68
CA SER A 96 13.71 -1.73 1.53
C SER A 96 14.34 -2.45 2.74
N ALA A 97 15.46 -3.14 2.56
CA ALA A 97 16.14 -3.83 3.66
C ALA A 97 16.56 -2.87 4.79
N ILE A 98 16.89 -1.63 4.44
CA ILE A 98 17.27 -0.58 5.39
C ILE A 98 16.03 -0.14 6.19
N SER A 99 14.92 0.15 5.51
CA SER A 99 13.67 0.56 6.16
C SER A 99 13.08 -0.56 7.03
N ILE A 100 13.18 -1.81 6.59
CA ILE A 100 12.77 -2.97 7.39
C ILE A 100 13.55 -3.00 8.71
N ARG A 101 14.86 -2.89 8.66
CA ARG A 101 15.72 -3.03 9.84
C ARG A 101 15.61 -1.84 10.78
N ASN A 102 15.53 -0.62 10.24
CA ASN A 102 15.59 0.60 11.03
C ASN A 102 14.21 1.11 11.47
N ASN A 103 13.15 0.78 10.74
CA ASN A 103 11.79 1.26 11.03
C ASN A 103 10.84 0.11 11.37
N TRP A 104 10.56 -0.79 10.43
CA TRP A 104 9.51 -1.80 10.61
C TRP A 104 9.80 -2.77 11.76
N ASP A 105 11.01 -3.36 11.83
CA ASP A 105 11.38 -4.29 12.91
C ASP A 105 11.29 -3.61 14.28
N VAL A 106 11.83 -2.42 14.38
CA VAL A 106 11.86 -1.67 15.65
C VAL A 106 10.44 -1.32 16.11
N ILE A 107 9.61 -0.81 15.20
CA ILE A 107 8.23 -0.42 15.52
C ILE A 107 7.39 -1.64 15.89
N LEU A 108 7.41 -2.70 15.06
CA LEU A 108 6.60 -3.89 15.31
C LEU A 108 6.99 -4.59 16.61
N LYS A 109 8.28 -4.68 16.89
CA LYS A 109 8.80 -5.27 18.13
C LYS A 109 8.45 -4.41 19.33
N GLY A 110 8.66 -3.09 19.25
CA GLY A 110 8.35 -2.17 20.34
C GLY A 110 6.86 -2.10 20.67
N ALA A 111 6.01 -2.15 19.66
CA ALA A 111 4.56 -2.19 19.80
C ALA A 111 4.01 -3.56 20.24
N GLY A 112 4.82 -4.59 20.29
CA GLY A 112 4.38 -5.96 20.63
C GLY A 112 3.50 -6.60 19.55
N PHE A 113 3.57 -6.13 18.29
CA PHE A 113 2.81 -6.74 17.21
C PHE A 113 3.46 -8.05 16.75
N SER A 114 2.62 -9.05 16.45
CA SER A 114 3.10 -10.30 15.86
C SER A 114 3.53 -10.09 14.41
N TYR A 115 4.71 -10.59 14.06
CA TYR A 115 5.25 -10.43 12.71
C TYR A 115 6.16 -11.58 12.29
N VAL A 116 6.30 -11.75 10.99
CA VAL A 116 7.17 -12.75 10.36
C VAL A 116 8.02 -12.08 9.28
N PHE A 117 9.34 -12.12 9.43
CA PHE A 117 10.24 -11.83 8.32
C PHE A 117 10.37 -13.05 7.42
N VAL A 118 10.06 -12.89 6.13
CA VAL A 118 10.21 -13.98 5.16
C VAL A 118 11.61 -13.93 4.55
N GLU A 119 12.54 -14.57 5.21
CA GLU A 119 13.91 -14.75 4.72
C GLU A 119 14.10 -16.11 4.03
N ARG A 120 13.41 -17.13 4.51
CA ARG A 120 13.42 -18.49 3.97
C ARG A 120 12.00 -18.92 3.61
N LEU A 121 11.89 -19.89 2.70
CA LEU A 121 10.59 -20.42 2.28
C LEU A 121 9.77 -20.99 3.46
N ALA A 122 10.45 -21.60 4.43
CA ALA A 122 9.80 -22.15 5.63
C ALA A 122 9.08 -21.09 6.49
N ASP A 123 9.50 -19.82 6.41
CA ASP A 123 8.88 -18.75 7.19
C ASP A 123 7.42 -18.49 6.78
N LEU A 124 7.05 -18.82 5.52
CA LEU A 124 5.65 -18.74 5.08
C LEU A 124 4.72 -19.66 5.88
N GLN A 125 5.22 -20.78 6.43
CA GLN A 125 4.44 -21.70 7.25
C GLN A 125 4.21 -21.18 8.67
N ARG A 126 4.97 -20.16 9.09
CA ARG A 126 4.88 -19.56 10.43
C ARG A 126 3.84 -18.45 10.50
N ILE A 127 3.34 -17.99 9.35
CA ILE A 127 2.38 -16.87 9.28
C ILE A 127 1.06 -17.26 9.92
N ARG A 128 0.63 -16.46 10.87
CA ARG A 128 -0.64 -16.60 11.59
C ARG A 128 -1.61 -15.47 11.20
N PRO A 129 -2.91 -15.65 11.45
CA PRO A 129 -3.87 -14.57 11.34
C PRO A 129 -3.45 -13.35 12.19
N GLY A 130 -3.49 -12.16 11.58
CA GLY A 130 -3.10 -10.90 12.22
C GLY A 130 -1.64 -10.52 12.13
N ASP A 131 -0.76 -11.43 11.67
CA ASP A 131 0.65 -11.13 11.53
C ASP A 131 0.93 -10.04 10.49
N PHE A 132 1.96 -9.25 10.78
CA PHE A 132 2.68 -8.48 9.79
C PHE A 132 3.69 -9.40 9.10
N VAL A 133 3.57 -9.55 7.79
CA VAL A 133 4.46 -10.37 6.96
C VAL A 133 5.37 -9.44 6.18
N ILE A 134 6.65 -9.41 6.56
CA ILE A 134 7.61 -8.44 6.04
C ILE A 134 8.53 -9.10 5.01
N LEU A 135 8.67 -8.45 3.86
CA LEU A 135 9.44 -8.94 2.72
C LEU A 135 10.28 -7.83 2.09
N THR A 136 11.42 -8.20 1.52
CA THR A 136 12.11 -7.36 0.52
C THR A 136 11.67 -7.72 -0.90
N LEU A 137 11.87 -6.82 -1.86
CA LEU A 137 11.63 -7.08 -3.29
C LEU A 137 12.38 -8.31 -3.81
N ASN A 138 13.61 -8.52 -3.32
CA ASN A 138 14.42 -9.68 -3.69
C ASN A 138 13.75 -10.99 -3.24
N LYS A 139 13.19 -11.03 -2.02
CA LYS A 139 12.50 -12.21 -1.50
C LYS A 139 11.18 -12.49 -2.24
N VAL A 140 10.47 -11.44 -2.61
CA VAL A 140 9.28 -11.59 -3.48
C VAL A 140 9.67 -12.23 -4.80
N SER A 141 10.75 -11.78 -5.44
CA SER A 141 11.22 -12.35 -6.70
C SER A 141 11.73 -13.78 -6.56
N GLN A 142 12.41 -14.07 -5.45
CA GLN A 142 12.95 -15.40 -5.16
C GLN A 142 11.85 -16.43 -4.92
N TYR A 143 10.82 -16.09 -4.15
CA TYR A 143 9.73 -16.99 -3.73
C TYR A 143 8.40 -16.70 -4.42
N LYS A 144 8.41 -16.06 -5.59
CA LYS A 144 7.23 -15.61 -6.34
C LYS A 144 6.11 -16.67 -6.42
N LYS A 145 6.47 -17.89 -6.81
CA LYS A 145 5.48 -18.97 -7.00
C LYS A 145 4.80 -19.38 -5.68
N GLN A 146 5.58 -19.47 -4.62
CA GLN A 146 5.11 -19.91 -3.30
C GLN A 146 4.28 -18.82 -2.64
N ILE A 147 4.76 -17.58 -2.67
CA ILE A 147 4.02 -16.41 -2.17
C ILE A 147 2.69 -16.26 -2.91
N GLY A 148 2.70 -16.31 -4.24
CA GLY A 148 1.48 -16.20 -5.04
C GLY A 148 0.48 -17.31 -4.75
N ARG A 149 0.96 -18.55 -4.54
CA ARG A 149 0.11 -19.69 -4.14
C ARG A 149 -0.49 -19.48 -2.76
N TYR A 150 0.31 -19.06 -1.79
CA TYR A 150 -0.13 -18.80 -0.42
C TYR A 150 -1.22 -17.71 -0.38
N ILE A 151 -1.00 -16.57 -1.02
CA ILE A 151 -1.96 -15.48 -1.10
C ILE A 151 -3.27 -15.93 -1.79
N LYS A 152 -3.15 -16.74 -2.85
CA LYS A 152 -4.32 -17.31 -3.53
C LYS A 152 -5.14 -18.23 -2.61
N GLN A 153 -4.49 -19.06 -1.78
CA GLN A 153 -5.15 -19.90 -0.78
C GLN A 153 -5.94 -19.08 0.24
N LEU A 154 -5.45 -17.91 0.61
CA LEU A 154 -6.16 -16.94 1.46
C LEU A 154 -7.29 -16.19 0.73
N GLY A 155 -7.59 -16.53 -0.54
CA GLY A 155 -8.59 -15.84 -1.35
C GLY A 155 -8.26 -14.37 -1.58
N TYR A 156 -6.98 -14.00 -1.60
CA TYR A 156 -6.46 -12.64 -1.72
C TYR A 156 -6.93 -11.68 -0.60
N LYS A 157 -7.40 -12.22 0.52
CA LYS A 157 -7.86 -11.44 1.69
C LYS A 157 -6.68 -11.03 2.55
N ILE A 158 -5.82 -10.20 2.04
CA ILE A 158 -4.70 -9.58 2.77
C ILE A 158 -4.75 -8.06 2.61
N GLN A 159 -4.18 -7.35 3.59
CA GLN A 159 -3.75 -5.97 3.38
C GLN A 159 -2.35 -6.01 2.78
N PHE A 160 -2.22 -5.57 1.56
CA PHE A 160 -0.92 -5.36 0.93
C PHE A 160 -0.48 -3.92 1.14
N ILE A 161 0.72 -3.73 1.65
CA ILE A 161 1.38 -2.44 1.85
C ILE A 161 2.68 -2.48 1.08
N PHE A 162 2.90 -1.50 0.24
CA PHE A 162 4.16 -1.33 -0.46
C PHE A 162 4.79 -0.01 -0.07
N ASP A 163 5.72 -0.06 0.86
CA ASP A 163 6.50 1.07 1.33
C ASP A 163 7.65 1.34 0.35
N GLU A 164 7.86 2.62 0.01
CA GLU A 164 8.77 3.03 -1.06
C GLU A 164 8.43 2.38 -2.42
N SER A 165 7.17 2.49 -2.83
CA SER A 165 6.63 1.80 -4.02
C SER A 165 7.27 2.26 -5.34
N ASP A 166 7.97 3.39 -5.37
CA ASP A 166 8.77 3.88 -6.49
C ASP A 166 9.96 2.96 -6.86
N ASN A 167 10.29 1.98 -6.03
CA ASN A 167 11.27 0.95 -6.33
C ASN A 167 10.87 0.02 -7.49
N ILE A 168 9.61 0.04 -7.93
CA ILE A 168 9.14 -0.69 -9.12
C ILE A 168 8.85 0.27 -10.29
N SER A 169 9.83 1.01 -10.73
CA SER A 169 9.70 1.98 -11.84
C SER A 169 9.81 1.35 -13.25
N ASN A 170 10.48 0.20 -13.39
CA ASN A 170 10.64 -0.48 -14.68
C ASN A 170 9.62 -1.62 -14.84
N PRO A 171 8.64 -1.49 -15.79
CA PRO A 171 7.59 -2.50 -16.01
C PRO A 171 8.12 -3.90 -16.36
N SER A 172 9.29 -3.97 -17.01
CA SER A 172 9.87 -5.23 -17.50
C SER A 172 10.82 -5.87 -16.49
N SER A 173 11.10 -5.23 -15.36
CA SER A 173 12.03 -5.79 -14.38
C SER A 173 11.46 -7.06 -13.72
N LYS A 174 12.34 -8.00 -13.39
CA LYS A 174 11.97 -9.24 -12.69
C LYS A 174 11.26 -8.95 -11.36
N GLN A 175 11.68 -7.92 -10.65
CA GLN A 175 11.10 -7.50 -9.37
C GLN A 175 9.66 -6.99 -9.56
N THR A 176 9.46 -6.05 -10.51
CA THR A 176 8.13 -5.53 -10.86
C THR A 176 7.17 -6.64 -11.24
N LEU A 177 7.57 -7.51 -12.18
CA LEU A 177 6.75 -8.65 -12.63
C LEU A 177 6.41 -9.62 -11.49
N SER A 178 7.31 -9.77 -10.54
CA SER A 178 7.07 -10.63 -9.37
C SER A 178 6.06 -10.02 -8.41
N VAL A 179 6.19 -8.74 -8.11
CA VAL A 179 5.23 -8.01 -7.26
C VAL A 179 3.84 -8.00 -7.89
N LEU A 180 3.74 -7.64 -9.17
CA LEU A 180 2.46 -7.65 -9.89
C LEU A 180 1.81 -9.04 -9.88
N SER A 181 2.60 -10.09 -10.13
CA SER A 181 2.10 -11.46 -10.14
C SER A 181 1.53 -11.91 -8.79
N CYS A 182 2.16 -11.52 -7.69
CA CYS A 182 1.75 -11.93 -6.35
C CYS A 182 0.60 -11.06 -5.79
N PHE A 183 0.67 -9.74 -5.97
CA PHE A 183 -0.14 -8.81 -5.17
C PHE A 183 -1.21 -8.05 -5.96
N ARG A 184 -1.18 -8.04 -7.31
CA ARG A 184 -2.17 -7.31 -8.11
C ARG A 184 -3.62 -7.65 -7.78
N ARG A 185 -3.90 -8.92 -7.41
CA ARG A 185 -5.24 -9.40 -7.09
C ARG A 185 -5.65 -9.21 -5.63
N CYS A 186 -4.77 -8.72 -4.77
CA CYS A 186 -5.08 -8.50 -3.37
C CYS A 186 -6.24 -7.52 -3.21
N LYS A 187 -7.11 -7.79 -2.24
CA LYS A 187 -8.34 -7.01 -2.07
C LYS A 187 -8.09 -5.60 -1.55
N TYR A 188 -7.09 -5.46 -0.71
CA TYR A 188 -6.76 -4.18 -0.09
C TYR A 188 -5.30 -3.88 -0.32
N LYS A 189 -5.02 -2.70 -0.85
CA LYS A 189 -3.67 -2.26 -1.21
C LYS A 189 -3.43 -0.83 -0.78
N LEU A 190 -2.28 -0.60 -0.19
CA LEU A 190 -1.78 0.71 0.15
C LEU A 190 -0.37 0.82 -0.40
N LEU A 191 -0.15 1.77 -1.30
CA LEU A 191 1.18 2.15 -1.74
C LEU A 191 1.58 3.43 -1.03
N THR A 192 2.83 3.50 -0.58
CA THR A 192 3.39 4.69 0.04
C THR A 192 4.71 5.05 -0.62
N THR A 193 4.95 6.33 -0.87
CA THR A 193 6.24 6.84 -1.33
C THR A 193 6.39 8.33 -1.03
N GLY A 194 7.62 8.80 -0.92
CA GLY A 194 7.93 10.23 -0.91
C GLY A 194 8.02 10.81 -2.32
N THR A 195 8.31 9.98 -3.32
CA THR A 195 8.48 10.38 -4.73
C THR A 195 7.74 9.40 -5.63
N SER A 196 6.72 9.87 -6.34
CA SER A 196 5.94 9.02 -7.25
C SER A 196 6.69 8.70 -8.55
N THR A 197 7.41 9.67 -9.06
CA THR A 197 8.22 9.57 -10.29
C THR A 197 9.55 10.30 -10.10
N ARG A 198 10.61 9.74 -10.66
CA ARG A 198 11.95 10.37 -10.62
C ARG A 198 12.24 11.14 -11.91
N ASN A 199 11.94 10.55 -13.05
CA ASN A 199 12.31 11.11 -14.34
C ASN A 199 11.12 11.30 -15.29
N ASN A 200 10.18 10.36 -15.33
CA ASN A 200 9.03 10.45 -16.21
C ASN A 200 7.83 9.66 -15.69
N ILE A 201 6.64 10.01 -16.18
CA ILE A 201 5.36 9.42 -15.77
C ILE A 201 5.28 7.91 -16.02
N SER A 202 6.02 7.37 -16.99
CA SER A 202 5.99 5.93 -17.26
C SER A 202 6.60 5.08 -16.15
N GLU A 203 7.43 5.66 -15.30
CA GLU A 203 7.96 4.99 -14.11
C GLU A 203 6.88 4.72 -13.07
N PHE A 204 5.78 5.47 -13.15
CA PHE A 204 4.62 5.29 -12.28
C PHE A 204 3.68 4.16 -12.76
N ALA A 205 3.76 3.77 -14.04
CA ALA A 205 2.88 2.76 -14.62
C ALA A 205 2.80 1.44 -13.84
N PRO A 206 3.90 0.86 -13.32
CA PRO A 206 3.83 -0.36 -12.52
C PRO A 206 3.12 -0.18 -11.18
N GLN A 207 3.26 0.98 -10.55
CA GLN A 207 2.56 1.29 -9.30
C GLN A 207 1.05 1.37 -9.55
N LEU A 208 0.65 2.03 -10.65
CA LEU A 208 -0.75 2.08 -11.08
C LEU A 208 -1.29 0.70 -11.44
N GLU A 209 -0.51 -0.15 -12.10
CA GLU A 209 -0.92 -1.52 -12.42
C GLU A 209 -1.21 -2.37 -11.18
N LEU A 210 -0.54 -2.08 -10.06
CA LEU A 210 -0.87 -2.72 -8.77
C LEU A 210 -2.24 -2.30 -8.26
N LEU A 211 -2.64 -1.05 -8.48
CA LEU A 211 -3.91 -0.50 -8.02
C LEU A 211 -5.02 -0.77 -9.05
N TYR A 212 -4.76 -0.45 -10.30
CA TYR A 212 -5.71 -0.49 -11.40
C TYR A 212 -5.15 -1.33 -12.55
N ASN A 213 -5.82 -2.42 -12.83
CA ASN A 213 -5.39 -3.36 -13.87
C ASN A 213 -5.34 -2.70 -15.25
N ASN A 214 -4.36 -3.10 -16.07
CA ASN A 214 -4.13 -2.63 -17.44
C ASN A 214 -3.55 -1.19 -17.55
N SER A 215 -3.07 -0.60 -16.46
CA SER A 215 -2.48 0.74 -16.46
C SER A 215 -1.20 0.84 -17.29
N ILE A 216 -0.34 -0.19 -17.27
CA ILE A 216 0.89 -0.24 -18.07
C ILE A 216 0.55 -0.12 -19.57
N ASN A 217 -0.43 -0.90 -20.05
CA ASN A 217 -0.83 -0.86 -21.45
C ASN A 217 -1.45 0.47 -21.83
N MET A 218 -2.31 1.03 -20.97
CA MET A 218 -2.94 2.33 -21.20
C MET A 218 -1.91 3.45 -21.30
N ILE A 219 -0.95 3.51 -20.39
CA ILE A 219 0.11 4.52 -20.41
C ILE A 219 1.00 4.35 -21.66
N SER A 220 1.35 3.12 -22.03
CA SER A 220 2.11 2.82 -23.24
C SER A 220 1.35 3.25 -24.49
N TRP A 221 0.05 2.97 -24.55
CA TRP A 221 -0.81 3.37 -25.65
C TRP A 221 -0.92 4.89 -25.77
N CYS A 222 -1.15 5.61 -24.67
CA CYS A 222 -1.16 7.07 -24.65
C CYS A 222 0.15 7.66 -25.15
N ARG A 223 1.30 7.12 -24.75
CA ARG A 223 2.61 7.55 -25.25
C ARG A 223 2.76 7.34 -26.74
N THR A 224 2.21 6.29 -27.31
CA THR A 224 2.26 6.01 -28.76
C THR A 224 1.41 6.99 -29.53
N LEU A 225 0.19 7.29 -29.07
CA LEU A 225 -0.72 8.22 -29.74
C LEU A 225 -0.33 9.71 -29.57
N TYR A 226 0.21 10.06 -28.40
CA TYR A 226 0.50 11.45 -28.03
C TYR A 226 1.99 11.69 -27.81
N SER A 227 2.84 11.02 -28.60
CA SER A 227 4.29 11.06 -28.45
C SER A 227 4.90 12.47 -28.53
N TYR A 228 4.16 13.45 -29.07
CA TYR A 228 4.56 14.84 -29.16
C TYR A 228 4.02 15.75 -28.07
N ASP A 229 3.07 15.30 -27.26
CA ASP A 229 2.50 16.11 -26.19
C ASP A 229 2.69 15.45 -24.82
N LYS A 230 3.77 15.83 -24.15
CA LYS A 230 4.09 15.38 -22.82
C LYS A 230 2.99 15.71 -21.79
N ARG A 231 2.25 16.83 -22.03
CA ARG A 231 1.16 17.27 -21.15
C ARG A 231 -0.08 16.36 -21.25
N SER A 232 -0.35 15.80 -22.43
CA SER A 232 -1.49 14.89 -22.61
C SER A 232 -1.29 13.57 -21.87
N ALA A 233 -0.06 13.03 -21.85
CA ALA A 233 0.27 11.84 -21.05
C ALA A 233 0.14 12.11 -19.55
N ASP A 234 0.55 13.27 -19.08
CA ASP A 234 0.42 13.71 -17.70
C ASP A 234 -1.07 13.85 -17.32
N THR A 235 -1.90 14.43 -18.20
CA THR A 235 -3.34 14.60 -17.96
C THR A 235 -4.08 13.27 -17.82
N VAL A 236 -3.79 12.30 -18.67
CA VAL A 236 -4.41 10.96 -18.59
C VAL A 236 -4.03 10.23 -17.30
N SER A 237 -2.82 10.42 -16.80
CA SER A 237 -2.39 9.84 -15.54
C SER A 237 -3.08 10.46 -14.33
N TYR A 238 -3.33 11.77 -14.37
CA TYR A 238 -3.98 12.49 -13.27
C TYR A 238 -5.50 12.27 -13.20
N THR A 239 -6.18 12.04 -14.32
CA THR A 239 -7.64 11.84 -14.33
C THR A 239 -8.09 10.52 -13.68
N HIS A 240 -7.22 9.51 -13.62
CA HIS A 240 -7.50 8.24 -12.95
C HIS A 240 -6.90 8.11 -11.56
N LEU A 241 -6.12 9.09 -11.13
CA LEU A 241 -5.46 9.14 -9.85
C LEU A 241 -6.06 10.27 -9.02
N THR A 242 -6.93 9.90 -8.12
CA THR A 242 -7.20 10.75 -6.97
C THR A 242 -6.01 10.58 -6.01
N LEU A 243 -4.89 11.20 -6.37
CA LEU A 243 -3.79 11.33 -5.43
C LEU A 243 -4.22 12.32 -4.36
N PRO A 244 -3.98 12.04 -3.07
CA PRO A 244 -4.01 13.10 -2.09
C PRO A 244 -3.02 14.16 -2.58
N THR A 245 -3.52 15.34 -2.87
CA THR A 245 -2.67 16.48 -3.24
C THR A 245 -1.64 16.69 -2.14
N ASN A 246 -0.37 16.90 -2.53
CA ASN A 246 0.65 17.39 -1.62
C ASN A 246 0.06 18.52 -0.80
N ARG A 247 -0.09 18.31 0.49
CA ARG A 247 -0.29 19.39 1.44
C ARG A 247 1.07 19.71 2.01
N GLU A 248 1.63 20.79 1.51
CA GLU A 248 2.74 21.46 2.15
C GLU A 248 2.40 21.83 3.61
#